data_8c56a938dbba87797947ba5af52433f3
#
_entry.id   8c56a938dbba87797947ba5af52433f3
#
_cell.length_a   1.000
_cell.length_b   1.000
_cell.length_c   1.000
_cell.angle_alpha   90.00
_cell.angle_beta   90.00
_cell.angle_gamma   90.00
#
_symmetry.space_group_name_H-M   'P 1'
#
loop_
_entity.id
_entity.type
_entity.pdbx_description
1 polymer ?
#
loop_
_entity_poly.entity_id
_entity_poly.type
_entity_poly.pdbx_seq_one_letter_code
_entity_poly.pdbx_strand_id
1 'polypeptide(L)'
;HSSNLCTEITLNTNEEEIAVCNLGSINLPQHIEDGKINIEQLKGTVKTAIRMLDNVIDINYYPVPQAENSNKKHRPIGLGLMGFQDALYKLGISYNSDEAVDFADKSMELISYFAIEASSELAKERGVYETYKGSLWDNGIFPIDSIELLAEERGREFIDQNTDKCLDWDKLKELVSKQGIRNSNVMAIAPTATIANITGVSQSIEPTYQNLFVKSNLSGEFTVVNPYLIEELKKENLWDEVMLSDLKYFEGSLKQINRIPEHIKDKFKTAFEVEPRFIVEAASRRQKWIDQAQSLNLYIANVDGKKLDITYRMAWFKGLKTTYYLRSMGATATEKSTVERSNLNAVQSNQEVQAASQAPSACSILDPDCEACQ
;
A
#
# COMPACT_ATOMS: atom_id res chain seq x y z
N HIS A 1 0.25 -18.90 -16.47
CA HIS A 1 0.82 -17.76 -15.77
C HIS A 1 -0.13 -17.28 -14.68
N SER A 2 0.39 -17.03 -13.48
CA SER A 2 -0.38 -16.59 -12.33
C SER A 2 0.44 -15.60 -11.51
N SER A 3 -0.20 -14.94 -10.56
CA SER A 3 0.47 -14.14 -9.53
C SER A 3 0.60 -14.95 -8.24
N ASN A 4 1.37 -14.43 -7.26
CA ASN A 4 1.39 -14.97 -5.91
C ASN A 4 0.08 -14.63 -5.16
N LEU A 5 -0.05 -15.09 -3.91
CA LEU A 5 -1.22 -14.86 -3.06
C LEU A 5 -1.53 -13.35 -2.89
N CYS A 6 -0.50 -12.54 -2.71
CA CYS A 6 -0.65 -11.10 -2.44
C CYS A 6 -0.61 -10.23 -3.71
N THR A 7 -0.53 -10.83 -4.88
CA THR A 7 -0.68 -10.23 -6.22
C THR A 7 0.40 -9.23 -6.66
N GLU A 8 1.49 -9.06 -5.91
CA GLU A 8 2.61 -8.19 -6.30
C GLU A 8 3.60 -8.85 -7.27
N ILE A 9 3.63 -10.18 -7.35
CA ILE A 9 4.59 -10.93 -8.15
C ILE A 9 3.98 -11.31 -9.50
N THR A 10 4.66 -10.94 -10.58
CA THR A 10 4.23 -11.21 -11.97
C THR A 10 5.34 -11.91 -12.76
N LEU A 11 5.90 -12.98 -12.20
CA LEU A 11 6.97 -13.78 -12.81
C LEU A 11 6.39 -14.98 -13.56
N ASN A 12 7.13 -15.43 -14.56
CA ASN A 12 6.77 -16.63 -15.32
C ASN A 12 7.07 -17.91 -14.54
N THR A 13 6.26 -18.93 -14.80
CA THR A 13 6.45 -20.27 -14.29
C THR A 13 6.08 -21.30 -15.39
N ASN A 14 6.78 -22.42 -15.42
CA ASN A 14 6.54 -23.53 -16.35
C ASN A 14 6.92 -24.87 -15.66
N GLU A 15 7.04 -25.95 -16.42
CA GLU A 15 7.36 -27.27 -15.88
C GLU A 15 8.77 -27.37 -15.27
N GLU A 16 9.72 -26.57 -15.77
CA GLU A 16 11.12 -26.56 -15.35
C GLU A 16 11.47 -25.41 -14.41
N GLU A 17 10.60 -24.40 -14.31
CA GLU A 17 10.85 -23.17 -13.59
C GLU A 17 9.67 -22.78 -12.72
N ILE A 18 9.88 -22.74 -11.40
CA ILE A 18 8.94 -22.21 -10.43
C ILE A 18 9.43 -20.86 -9.97
N ALA A 19 8.63 -19.82 -10.24
CA ALA A 19 9.00 -18.46 -9.89
C ALA A 19 9.16 -18.28 -8.38
N VAL A 20 10.27 -17.69 -7.98
CA VAL A 20 10.56 -17.24 -6.61
C VAL A 20 11.01 -15.79 -6.66
N CYS A 21 10.45 -14.94 -5.80
CA CYS A 21 10.88 -13.55 -5.68
C CYS A 21 11.32 -13.24 -4.26
N ASN A 22 12.53 -12.72 -4.13
CA ASN A 22 13.03 -12.19 -2.87
C ASN A 22 12.58 -10.74 -2.72
N LEU A 23 11.90 -10.43 -1.62
CA LEU A 23 11.24 -9.15 -1.40
C LEU A 23 11.96 -8.32 -0.33
N GLY A 24 11.99 -7.02 -0.56
CA GLY A 24 12.43 -6.01 0.39
C GLY A 24 11.54 -4.78 0.33
N SER A 25 11.51 -3.98 1.39
CA SER A 25 10.70 -2.77 1.44
C SER A 25 11.48 -1.64 2.13
N ILE A 26 11.56 -0.50 1.45
CA ILE A 26 12.16 0.72 1.99
C ILE A 26 11.25 1.28 3.08
N ASN A 27 11.79 1.57 4.25
CA ASN A 27 11.10 2.31 5.30
C ASN A 27 11.07 3.80 4.91
N LEU A 28 10.03 4.19 4.14
CA LEU A 28 9.96 5.49 3.50
C LEU A 28 10.01 6.68 4.49
N PRO A 29 9.30 6.66 5.65
CA PRO A 29 9.34 7.78 6.60
C PRO A 29 10.71 8.04 7.21
N GLN A 30 11.65 7.08 7.19
CA GLN A 30 13.03 7.30 7.62
C GLN A 30 13.85 8.14 6.64
N HIS A 31 13.34 8.34 5.42
CA HIS A 31 13.96 9.15 4.37
C HIS A 31 13.25 10.51 4.22
N ILE A 32 12.33 10.87 5.13
CA ILE A 32 11.70 12.18 5.18
C ILE A 32 12.41 13.02 6.24
N GLU A 33 13.06 14.08 5.78
CA GLU A 33 13.82 15.04 6.58
C GLU A 33 13.46 16.46 6.14
N ASP A 34 13.22 17.36 7.07
CA ASP A 34 12.86 18.77 6.80
C ASP A 34 11.73 18.95 5.78
N GLY A 35 10.68 18.11 5.88
CA GLY A 35 9.50 18.16 5.00
C GLY A 35 9.73 17.74 3.56
N LYS A 36 10.78 16.96 3.28
CA LYS A 36 11.11 16.46 1.94
C LYS A 36 11.84 15.12 1.99
N ILE A 37 11.93 14.43 0.86
CA ILE A 37 12.74 13.21 0.74
C ILE A 37 14.23 13.60 0.75
N ASN A 38 15.00 12.96 1.64
CA ASN A 38 16.46 12.98 1.58
C ASN A 38 16.93 12.01 0.48
N ILE A 39 17.17 12.56 -0.72
CA ILE A 39 17.45 11.79 -1.93
C ILE A 39 18.76 11.00 -1.81
N GLU A 40 19.80 11.59 -1.23
CA GLU A 40 21.11 10.94 -1.09
C GLU A 40 21.04 9.73 -0.14
N GLN A 41 20.35 9.89 0.99
CA GLN A 41 20.12 8.80 1.92
C GLN A 41 19.28 7.69 1.26
N LEU A 42 18.20 8.06 0.56
CA LEU A 42 17.33 7.12 -0.15
C LEU A 42 18.13 6.33 -1.20
N LYS A 43 18.93 7.00 -2.01
CA LYS A 43 19.81 6.36 -3.01
C LYS A 43 20.75 5.35 -2.36
N GLY A 44 21.41 5.71 -1.27
CA GLY A 44 22.32 4.81 -0.53
C GLY A 44 21.61 3.57 0.00
N THR A 45 20.40 3.77 0.56
CA THR A 45 19.57 2.67 1.11
C THR A 45 19.10 1.73 -0.01
N VAL A 46 18.60 2.28 -1.12
CA VAL A 46 18.14 1.49 -2.28
C VAL A 46 19.29 0.67 -2.86
N LYS A 47 20.46 1.27 -3.07
CA LYS A 47 21.66 0.57 -3.55
C LYS A 47 22.05 -0.61 -2.66
N THR A 48 22.02 -0.41 -1.36
CA THR A 48 22.29 -1.47 -0.37
C THR A 48 21.25 -2.56 -0.44
N ALA A 49 19.95 -2.21 -0.48
CA ALA A 49 18.84 -3.16 -0.56
C ALA A 49 18.91 -4.04 -1.81
N ILE A 50 19.17 -3.47 -2.98
CA ILE A 50 19.33 -4.24 -4.23
C ILE A 50 20.49 -5.23 -4.13
N ARG A 51 21.64 -4.82 -3.59
CA ARG A 51 22.79 -5.72 -3.36
C ARG A 51 22.45 -6.84 -2.39
N MET A 52 21.74 -6.54 -1.30
CA MET A 52 21.30 -7.55 -0.32
C MET A 52 20.35 -8.56 -0.94
N LEU A 53 19.36 -8.10 -1.72
CA LEU A 53 18.39 -8.97 -2.39
C LEU A 53 19.05 -9.85 -3.46
N ASP A 54 20.02 -9.32 -4.25
CA ASP A 54 20.80 -10.12 -5.19
C ASP A 54 21.63 -11.19 -4.47
N ASN A 55 22.25 -10.85 -3.33
CA ASN A 55 23.02 -11.82 -2.53
C ASN A 55 22.13 -12.96 -1.99
N VAL A 56 20.89 -12.65 -1.56
CA VAL A 56 19.95 -13.67 -1.04
C VAL A 56 19.68 -14.76 -2.08
N ILE A 57 19.64 -14.44 -3.38
CA ILE A 57 19.45 -15.42 -4.44
C ILE A 57 20.51 -16.52 -4.39
N ASP A 58 21.76 -16.17 -4.08
CA ASP A 58 22.87 -17.11 -4.08
C ASP A 58 22.97 -17.95 -2.79
N ILE A 59 22.49 -17.43 -1.65
CA ILE A 59 22.60 -18.08 -0.34
C ILE A 59 21.28 -18.71 0.13
N ASN A 60 20.19 -18.53 -0.61
CA ASN A 60 18.86 -19.02 -0.23
C ASN A 60 18.79 -20.53 -0.31
N TYR A 61 17.92 -21.11 0.53
CA TYR A 61 17.54 -22.51 0.42
C TYR A 61 16.34 -22.67 -0.52
N TYR A 62 16.49 -23.54 -1.52
CA TYR A 62 15.43 -23.83 -2.48
C TYR A 62 14.83 -25.21 -2.20
N PRO A 63 13.52 -25.33 -1.90
CA PRO A 63 12.90 -26.60 -1.54
C PRO A 63 12.77 -27.57 -2.72
N VAL A 64 12.81 -27.06 -3.95
CA VAL A 64 12.72 -27.86 -5.18
C VAL A 64 13.68 -27.31 -6.26
N PRO A 65 14.24 -28.18 -7.13
CA PRO A 65 15.21 -27.78 -8.15
C PRO A 65 14.68 -26.73 -9.15
N GLN A 66 13.38 -26.78 -9.47
CA GLN A 66 12.74 -25.82 -10.39
C GLN A 66 12.75 -24.38 -9.84
N ALA A 67 12.63 -24.23 -8.51
CA ALA A 67 12.71 -22.92 -7.86
C ALA A 67 14.14 -22.37 -7.91
N GLU A 68 15.13 -23.21 -7.66
CA GLU A 68 16.55 -22.84 -7.78
C GLU A 68 16.92 -22.47 -9.23
N ASN A 69 16.50 -23.30 -10.19
CA ASN A 69 16.72 -23.06 -11.62
C ASN A 69 16.15 -21.71 -12.05
N SER A 70 14.87 -21.44 -11.78
CA SER A 70 14.23 -20.16 -12.11
C SER A 70 14.96 -18.97 -11.46
N ASN A 71 15.26 -19.08 -10.17
CA ASN A 71 15.80 -17.94 -9.42
C ASN A 71 17.24 -17.62 -9.80
N LYS A 72 18.10 -18.62 -10.01
CA LYS A 72 19.48 -18.41 -10.44
C LYS A 72 19.58 -17.93 -11.88
N LYS A 73 18.73 -18.44 -12.77
CA LYS A 73 18.71 -18.11 -14.19
C LYS A 73 18.24 -16.68 -14.47
N HIS A 74 17.16 -16.25 -13.80
CA HIS A 74 16.52 -14.95 -14.04
C HIS A 74 16.89 -13.90 -13.00
N ARG A 75 17.29 -14.28 -11.81
CA ARG A 75 17.64 -13.42 -10.68
C ARG A 75 16.59 -12.34 -10.35
N PRO A 76 15.29 -12.67 -10.26
CA PRO A 76 14.26 -11.70 -9.96
C PRO A 76 14.31 -11.28 -8.51
N ILE A 77 14.13 -9.98 -8.26
CA ILE A 77 13.95 -9.41 -6.94
C ILE A 77 12.75 -8.45 -6.96
N GLY A 78 12.23 -8.11 -5.79
CA GLY A 78 11.12 -7.16 -5.66
C GLY A 78 11.39 -6.19 -4.53
N LEU A 79 11.85 -4.99 -4.85
CA LEU A 79 11.98 -3.91 -3.90
C LEU A 79 10.73 -3.04 -3.94
N GLY A 80 10.10 -2.84 -2.79
CA GLY A 80 8.96 -1.96 -2.59
C GLY A 80 9.22 -0.93 -1.49
N LEU A 81 8.14 -0.47 -0.87
CA LEU A 81 8.18 0.47 0.24
C LEU A 81 7.16 0.10 1.32
N MET A 82 7.35 0.63 2.53
CA MET A 82 6.42 0.60 3.64
C MET A 82 6.40 1.94 4.36
N GLY A 83 5.38 2.20 5.16
CA GLY A 83 5.25 3.46 5.88
C GLY A 83 4.84 4.63 4.97
N PHE A 84 4.13 4.37 3.87
CA PHE A 84 3.68 5.45 2.98
C PHE A 84 2.78 6.45 3.72
N GLN A 85 1.85 5.95 4.53
CA GLN A 85 0.97 6.82 5.31
C GLN A 85 1.74 7.64 6.36
N ASP A 86 2.76 7.03 7.02
CA ASP A 86 3.62 7.77 7.97
C ASP A 86 4.43 8.88 7.27
N ALA A 87 4.88 8.62 6.04
CA ALA A 87 5.57 9.64 5.24
C ALA A 87 4.62 10.80 4.92
N LEU A 88 3.36 10.53 4.57
CA LEU A 88 2.34 11.56 4.37
C LEU A 88 2.10 12.38 5.65
N TYR A 89 2.01 11.72 6.82
CA TYR A 89 1.87 12.43 8.10
C TYR A 89 3.04 13.38 8.38
N LYS A 90 4.28 12.92 8.16
CA LYS A 90 5.48 13.76 8.31
C LYS A 90 5.51 14.96 7.36
N LEU A 91 4.92 14.80 6.16
CA LEU A 91 4.81 15.87 5.17
C LEU A 91 3.59 16.78 5.37
N GLY A 92 2.69 16.44 6.29
CA GLY A 92 1.43 17.15 6.50
C GLY A 92 0.38 16.96 5.40
N ILE A 93 0.48 15.85 4.64
CA ILE A 93 -0.36 15.57 3.47
C ILE A 93 -1.49 14.60 3.86
N SER A 94 -2.73 14.89 3.44
CA SER A 94 -3.85 13.96 3.53
C SER A 94 -3.74 12.89 2.45
N TYR A 95 -4.01 11.62 2.79
CA TYR A 95 -4.08 10.55 1.77
C TYR A 95 -5.16 10.83 0.71
N ASN A 96 -6.22 11.53 1.12
CA ASN A 96 -7.37 11.89 0.28
C ASN A 96 -7.11 13.21 -0.48
N SER A 97 -5.95 13.33 -1.14
CA SER A 97 -5.53 14.53 -1.86
C SER A 97 -4.70 14.22 -3.11
N ASP A 98 -4.65 15.17 -4.03
CA ASP A 98 -3.81 15.09 -5.23
C ASP A 98 -2.32 15.17 -4.87
N GLU A 99 -1.97 15.86 -3.78
CA GLU A 99 -0.60 15.92 -3.25
C GLU A 99 -0.10 14.53 -2.82
N ALA A 100 -0.98 13.69 -2.25
CA ALA A 100 -0.64 12.30 -1.92
C ALA A 100 -0.41 11.45 -3.18
N VAL A 101 -1.19 11.68 -4.24
CA VAL A 101 -1.02 11.05 -5.55
C VAL A 101 0.31 11.44 -6.18
N ASP A 102 0.65 12.73 -6.15
CA ASP A 102 1.94 13.23 -6.66
C ASP A 102 3.13 12.74 -5.82
N PHE A 103 2.97 12.63 -4.51
CA PHE A 103 4.00 12.06 -3.64
C PHE A 103 4.20 10.56 -3.90
N ALA A 104 3.10 9.82 -4.16
CA ALA A 104 3.17 8.41 -4.57
C ALA A 104 3.96 8.22 -5.86
N ASP A 105 3.75 9.09 -6.83
CA ASP A 105 4.49 9.12 -8.10
C ASP A 105 5.98 9.37 -7.87
N LYS A 106 6.32 10.52 -7.29
CA LYS A 106 7.71 10.97 -7.09
C LYS A 106 8.53 10.03 -6.22
N SER A 107 7.97 9.54 -5.12
CA SER A 107 8.67 8.62 -4.24
C SER A 107 8.98 7.29 -4.93
N MET A 108 8.04 6.76 -5.72
CA MET A 108 8.22 5.51 -6.44
C MET A 108 9.17 5.67 -7.63
N GLU A 109 9.11 6.80 -8.34
CA GLU A 109 10.06 7.14 -9.40
C GLU A 109 11.52 7.10 -8.89
N LEU A 110 11.79 7.77 -7.75
CA LEU A 110 13.11 7.79 -7.13
C LEU A 110 13.59 6.38 -6.76
N ILE A 111 12.75 5.59 -6.10
CA ILE A 111 13.10 4.22 -5.69
C ILE A 111 13.40 3.36 -6.92
N SER A 112 12.53 3.40 -7.92
CA SER A 112 12.70 2.61 -9.16
C SER A 112 13.95 3.01 -9.92
N TYR A 113 14.18 4.30 -10.12
CA TYR A 113 15.36 4.81 -10.79
C TYR A 113 16.66 4.32 -10.14
N PHE A 114 16.77 4.47 -8.82
CA PHE A 114 17.96 4.04 -8.08
C PHE A 114 18.07 2.51 -7.99
N ALA A 115 16.97 1.78 -7.99
CA ALA A 115 16.99 0.32 -8.01
C ALA A 115 17.54 -0.22 -9.35
N ILE A 116 17.08 0.34 -10.46
CA ILE A 116 17.56 -0.03 -11.80
C ILE A 116 19.05 0.38 -11.96
N GLU A 117 19.42 1.60 -11.53
CA GLU A 117 20.81 2.06 -11.53
C GLU A 117 21.70 1.09 -10.73
N ALA A 118 21.29 0.71 -9.52
CA ALA A 118 22.04 -0.20 -8.65
C ALA A 118 22.16 -1.61 -9.24
N SER A 119 21.08 -2.15 -9.83
CA SER A 119 21.11 -3.45 -10.49
C SER A 119 22.00 -3.44 -11.73
N SER A 120 22.05 -2.33 -12.48
CA SER A 120 22.96 -2.14 -13.61
C SER A 120 24.43 -2.03 -13.14
N GLU A 121 24.71 -1.34 -12.04
CA GLU A 121 26.04 -1.32 -11.43
C GLU A 121 26.49 -2.72 -10.98
N LEU A 122 25.56 -3.54 -10.43
CA LEU A 122 25.85 -4.94 -10.09
C LEU A 122 26.10 -5.79 -11.32
N ALA A 123 25.44 -5.53 -12.46
CA ALA A 123 25.72 -6.22 -13.71
C ALA A 123 27.15 -5.94 -14.20
N LYS A 124 27.64 -4.71 -14.06
CA LYS A 124 29.03 -4.37 -14.36
C LYS A 124 30.03 -5.12 -13.46
N GLU A 125 29.67 -5.34 -12.18
CA GLU A 125 30.51 -6.02 -11.19
C GLU A 125 30.48 -7.55 -11.32
N ARG A 126 29.29 -8.13 -11.60
CA ARG A 126 28.99 -9.57 -11.46
C ARG A 126 28.46 -10.24 -12.74
N GLY A 127 28.27 -9.49 -13.80
CA GLY A 127 27.61 -9.93 -15.04
C GLY A 127 26.08 -9.79 -14.97
N VAL A 128 25.46 -9.80 -16.14
CA VAL A 128 24.01 -9.80 -16.31
C VAL A 128 23.41 -11.15 -15.90
N TYR A 129 22.08 -11.21 -15.70
CA TYR A 129 21.39 -12.48 -15.52
C TYR A 129 21.38 -13.29 -16.84
N GLU A 130 21.27 -14.61 -16.75
CA GLU A 130 21.48 -15.53 -17.88
C GLU A 130 20.55 -15.24 -19.08
N THR A 131 19.29 -14.91 -18.82
CA THR A 131 18.27 -14.64 -19.84
C THR A 131 18.13 -13.16 -20.20
N TYR A 132 19.15 -12.35 -19.97
CA TYR A 132 19.15 -10.92 -20.28
C TYR A 132 18.94 -10.65 -21.77
N LYS A 133 19.60 -11.43 -22.64
CA LYS A 133 19.58 -11.22 -24.09
C LYS A 133 18.18 -11.46 -24.67
N GLY A 134 17.64 -10.46 -25.38
CA GLY A 134 16.29 -10.47 -25.93
C GLY A 134 15.19 -10.09 -24.91
N SER A 135 15.56 -9.77 -23.68
CA SER A 135 14.61 -9.27 -22.68
C SER A 135 14.13 -7.85 -22.98
N LEU A 136 13.12 -7.38 -22.26
CA LEU A 136 12.68 -5.99 -22.36
C LEU A 136 13.82 -5.01 -22.04
N TRP A 137 14.66 -5.33 -21.05
CA TRP A 137 15.83 -4.52 -20.70
C TRP A 137 16.87 -4.43 -21.84
N ASP A 138 17.16 -5.56 -22.50
CA ASP A 138 18.07 -5.60 -23.68
C ASP A 138 17.50 -4.79 -24.85
N ASN A 139 16.18 -4.73 -24.97
CA ASN A 139 15.49 -3.95 -25.99
C ASN A 139 15.24 -2.48 -25.57
N GLY A 140 15.73 -2.04 -24.41
CA GLY A 140 15.58 -0.68 -23.91
C GLY A 140 14.17 -0.31 -23.44
N ILE A 141 13.33 -1.30 -23.16
CA ILE A 141 11.95 -1.15 -22.68
C ILE A 141 11.96 -1.20 -21.16
N PHE A 142 11.73 -0.06 -20.53
CA PHE A 142 11.66 0.13 -19.09
C PHE A 142 10.22 0.07 -18.58
N PRO A 143 9.96 0.01 -17.25
CA PRO A 143 8.60 -0.07 -16.73
C PRO A 143 7.66 1.00 -17.29
N ILE A 144 8.12 2.25 -17.40
CA ILE A 144 7.30 3.36 -17.97
C ILE A 144 6.98 3.14 -19.45
N ASP A 145 7.86 2.54 -20.21
CA ASP A 145 7.62 2.27 -21.64
C ASP A 145 6.58 1.16 -21.84
N SER A 146 6.34 0.33 -20.81
CA SER A 146 5.33 -0.73 -20.86
C SER A 146 3.89 -0.22 -20.95
N ILE A 147 3.65 1.07 -20.64
CA ILE A 147 2.35 1.72 -20.83
C ILE A 147 1.99 1.75 -22.31
N GLU A 148 2.95 2.03 -23.18
CA GLU A 148 2.74 2.06 -24.63
C GLU A 148 2.41 0.67 -25.16
N LEU A 149 3.16 -0.36 -24.74
CA LEU A 149 2.85 -1.75 -25.10
C LEU A 149 1.44 -2.15 -24.66
N LEU A 150 1.02 -1.72 -23.45
CA LEU A 150 -0.31 -1.99 -22.95
C LEU A 150 -1.38 -1.26 -23.79
N ALA A 151 -1.11 -0.02 -24.20
CA ALA A 151 -2.01 0.77 -25.03
C ALA A 151 -2.17 0.19 -26.45
N GLU A 152 -1.09 -0.35 -27.01
CA GLU A 152 -1.13 -1.05 -28.31
C GLU A 152 -1.97 -2.33 -28.26
N GLU A 153 -1.83 -3.14 -27.21
CA GLU A 153 -2.55 -4.39 -27.07
C GLU A 153 -4.01 -4.22 -26.65
N ARG A 154 -4.31 -3.23 -25.78
CA ARG A 154 -5.63 -3.02 -25.17
C ARG A 154 -6.50 -2.04 -25.97
N GLY A 155 -5.87 -1.13 -26.71
CA GLY A 155 -6.47 0.07 -27.31
C GLY A 155 -6.20 1.32 -26.47
N ARG A 156 -5.73 2.39 -27.12
CA ARG A 156 -5.35 3.65 -26.44
C ARG A 156 -6.51 4.32 -25.71
N GLU A 157 -7.71 4.14 -26.20
CA GLU A 157 -8.95 4.65 -25.60
C GLU A 157 -9.30 3.99 -24.27
N PHE A 158 -8.64 2.87 -23.93
CA PHE A 158 -8.86 2.13 -22.69
C PHE A 158 -7.72 2.30 -21.67
N ILE A 159 -6.81 3.24 -21.92
CA ILE A 159 -5.71 3.55 -20.99
C ILE A 159 -5.73 5.04 -20.66
N ASP A 160 -5.82 5.34 -19.38
CA ASP A 160 -5.72 6.69 -18.81
C ASP A 160 -4.69 6.67 -17.68
N GLN A 161 -3.44 6.40 -18.04
CA GLN A 161 -2.32 6.38 -17.11
C GLN A 161 -1.39 7.55 -17.37
N ASN A 162 -0.99 8.26 -16.30
CA ASN A 162 -0.03 9.37 -16.40
C ASN A 162 1.34 8.86 -16.84
N THR A 163 1.99 9.57 -17.76
CA THR A 163 3.31 9.24 -18.31
C THR A 163 4.40 10.25 -17.96
N ASP A 164 4.09 11.25 -17.11
CA ASP A 164 5.09 12.23 -16.67
C ASP A 164 6.23 11.57 -15.92
N LYS A 165 7.43 12.12 -16.09
CA LYS A 165 8.67 11.72 -15.44
C LYS A 165 9.45 12.94 -14.99
N CYS A 166 10.14 12.85 -13.85
CA CYS A 166 10.92 13.95 -13.28
C CYS A 166 12.43 13.71 -13.39
N LEU A 167 12.87 12.45 -13.51
CA LEU A 167 14.27 12.07 -13.58
C LEU A 167 14.74 11.86 -15.02
N ASP A 168 16.05 11.84 -15.21
CA ASP A 168 16.67 11.63 -16.52
C ASP A 168 16.73 10.12 -16.87
N TRP A 169 15.59 9.60 -17.31
CA TRP A 169 15.46 8.19 -17.71
C TRP A 169 16.28 7.84 -18.96
N ASP A 170 16.57 8.81 -19.83
CA ASP A 170 17.36 8.57 -21.02
C ASP A 170 18.81 8.25 -20.65
N LYS A 171 19.36 8.97 -19.68
CA LYS A 171 20.67 8.67 -19.10
C LYS A 171 20.72 7.28 -18.46
N LEU A 172 19.66 6.87 -17.75
CA LEU A 172 19.59 5.54 -17.16
C LEU A 172 19.49 4.44 -18.24
N LYS A 173 18.73 4.68 -19.31
CA LYS A 173 18.65 3.78 -20.47
C LYS A 173 20.02 3.60 -21.14
N GLU A 174 20.78 4.68 -21.32
CA GLU A 174 22.16 4.60 -21.83
C GLU A 174 23.06 3.77 -20.91
N LEU A 175 22.94 3.93 -19.59
CA LEU A 175 23.72 3.16 -18.63
C LEU A 175 23.42 1.66 -18.76
N VAL A 176 22.13 1.28 -18.75
CA VAL A 176 21.70 -0.12 -18.89
C VAL A 176 22.07 -0.70 -20.25
N SER A 177 21.97 0.05 -21.34
CA SER A 177 22.38 -0.42 -22.66
C SER A 177 23.86 -0.75 -22.75
N LYS A 178 24.72 -0.04 -22.00
CA LYS A 178 26.20 -0.22 -22.00
C LYS A 178 26.64 -1.39 -21.11
N GLN A 179 25.99 -1.62 -19.99
CA GLN A 179 26.47 -2.59 -18.98
C GLN A 179 25.46 -3.67 -18.61
N GLY A 180 24.24 -3.60 -19.15
CA GLY A 180 23.14 -4.51 -18.82
C GLY A 180 22.55 -4.28 -17.46
N ILE A 181 21.78 -5.25 -16.98
CA ILE A 181 21.17 -5.28 -15.65
C ILE A 181 21.35 -6.67 -15.01
N ARG A 182 21.54 -6.73 -13.69
CA ARG A 182 21.82 -7.96 -12.94
C ARG A 182 20.58 -8.79 -12.66
N ASN A 183 19.43 -8.17 -12.54
CA ASN A 183 18.16 -8.77 -12.09
C ASN A 183 17.10 -8.62 -13.20
N SER A 184 16.37 -9.69 -13.50
CA SER A 184 15.30 -9.65 -14.51
C SER A 184 14.15 -8.74 -14.12
N ASN A 185 13.90 -8.62 -12.83
CA ASN A 185 12.91 -7.73 -12.23
C ASN A 185 13.49 -7.12 -10.96
N VAL A 186 13.15 -5.88 -10.65
CA VAL A 186 13.69 -5.14 -9.50
C VAL A 186 12.62 -4.60 -8.56
N MET A 187 11.39 -4.37 -9.03
CA MET A 187 10.36 -3.65 -8.30
C MET A 187 9.10 -4.46 -8.08
N ALA A 188 8.69 -4.60 -6.81
CA ALA A 188 7.38 -5.11 -6.41
C ALA A 188 6.98 -4.52 -5.05
N ILE A 189 5.72 -4.15 -4.85
CA ILE A 189 5.25 -3.65 -3.55
C ILE A 189 4.50 -4.75 -2.82
N ALA A 190 5.14 -5.31 -1.79
CA ALA A 190 4.57 -6.33 -0.91
C ALA A 190 3.70 -5.73 0.21
N PRO A 191 2.81 -6.52 0.86
CA PRO A 191 1.93 -6.02 1.94
C PRO A 191 2.65 -5.60 3.22
N THR A 192 3.84 -6.10 3.50
CA THR A 192 4.72 -5.78 4.65
C THR A 192 4.11 -5.96 6.05
N ALA A 193 3.10 -6.80 6.20
CA ALA A 193 2.34 -6.96 7.45
C ALA A 193 3.21 -7.23 8.69
N THR A 194 4.27 -8.04 8.56
CA THR A 194 5.16 -8.40 9.67
C THR A 194 6.29 -7.38 9.84
N ILE A 195 7.00 -7.04 8.76
CA ILE A 195 8.18 -6.15 8.85
C ILE A 195 7.79 -4.72 9.23
N ALA A 196 6.62 -4.23 8.82
CA ALA A 196 6.11 -2.93 9.22
C ALA A 196 5.84 -2.87 10.73
N ASN A 197 5.29 -3.95 11.32
CA ASN A 197 5.11 -4.05 12.78
C ASN A 197 6.46 -4.08 13.54
N ILE A 198 7.48 -4.76 13.00
CA ILE A 198 8.81 -4.81 13.62
C ILE A 198 9.46 -3.42 13.60
N THR A 199 9.29 -2.68 12.52
CA THR A 199 9.90 -1.35 12.34
C THR A 199 9.04 -0.20 12.88
N GLY A 200 7.81 -0.49 13.32
CA GLY A 200 6.92 0.51 13.93
C GLY A 200 6.36 1.53 12.92
N VAL A 201 6.07 1.13 11.70
CA VAL A 201 5.48 1.98 10.65
C VAL A 201 4.20 1.38 10.09
N SER A 202 3.42 2.18 9.34
CA SER A 202 2.25 1.70 8.61
C SER A 202 2.65 0.68 7.53
N GLN A 203 1.73 -0.25 7.25
CA GLN A 203 1.98 -1.32 6.29
C GLN A 203 2.00 -0.77 4.86
N SER A 204 3.04 -1.11 4.11
CA SER A 204 3.11 -0.90 2.67
C SER A 204 2.66 0.51 2.22
N ILE A 205 1.67 0.54 1.34
CA ILE A 205 1.02 1.72 0.76
C ILE A 205 -0.37 1.99 1.36
N GLU A 206 -0.69 1.29 2.47
CA GLU A 206 -2.01 1.32 3.07
C GLU A 206 -2.33 2.67 3.74
N PRO A 207 -3.54 3.19 3.58
CA PRO A 207 -4.04 4.23 4.47
C PRO A 207 -4.23 3.67 5.89
N THR A 208 -4.21 4.52 6.90
CA THR A 208 -4.46 4.11 8.30
C THR A 208 -5.82 3.45 8.44
N TYR A 209 -5.83 2.19 8.90
CA TYR A 209 -7.08 1.44 9.05
C TYR A 209 -7.97 2.06 10.13
N GLN A 210 -7.39 2.35 11.30
CA GLN A 210 -8.03 3.03 12.44
C GLN A 210 -7.01 3.86 13.19
N ASN A 211 -7.40 5.04 13.71
CA ASN A 211 -6.51 5.88 14.52
C ASN A 211 -6.39 5.40 15.98
N LEU A 212 -7.28 4.51 16.40
CA LEU A 212 -7.23 3.82 17.69
C LEU A 212 -7.64 2.38 17.49
N PHE A 213 -6.86 1.43 18.00
CA PHE A 213 -7.18 0.00 17.97
C PHE A 213 -6.63 -0.71 19.20
N VAL A 214 -7.18 -1.87 19.51
CA VAL A 214 -6.70 -2.73 20.58
C VAL A 214 -5.83 -3.82 19.97
N LYS A 215 -4.59 -3.91 20.43
CA LYS A 215 -3.65 -4.98 20.07
C LYS A 215 -3.63 -6.01 21.17
N SER A 216 -4.09 -7.23 20.89
CA SER A 216 -4.04 -8.36 21.82
C SER A 216 -2.85 -9.27 21.48
N ASN A 217 -2.08 -9.66 22.49
CA ASN A 217 -1.04 -10.66 22.40
C ASN A 217 -0.99 -11.51 23.70
N LEU A 218 -0.03 -12.44 23.79
CA LEU A 218 0.13 -13.31 24.96
C LEU A 218 0.38 -12.55 26.28
N SER A 219 0.84 -11.29 26.21
CA SER A 219 1.12 -10.44 27.39
C SER A 219 -0.08 -9.57 27.80
N GLY A 220 -1.16 -9.54 27.01
CA GLY A 220 -2.38 -8.77 27.31
C GLY A 220 -2.91 -7.96 26.13
N GLU A 221 -3.82 -7.05 26.46
CA GLU A 221 -4.44 -6.13 25.50
C GLU A 221 -3.89 -4.71 25.68
N PHE A 222 -3.50 -4.09 24.59
CA PHE A 222 -2.93 -2.76 24.58
C PHE A 222 -3.72 -1.86 23.65
N THR A 223 -4.23 -0.75 24.17
CA THR A 223 -4.82 0.30 23.32
C THR A 223 -3.70 1.09 22.65
N VAL A 224 -3.69 1.08 21.33
CA VAL A 224 -2.73 1.82 20.50
C VAL A 224 -3.46 2.97 19.82
N VAL A 225 -2.95 4.19 20.00
CA VAL A 225 -3.44 5.38 19.30
C VAL A 225 -2.37 5.83 18.32
N ASN A 226 -2.79 6.32 17.17
CA ASN A 226 -1.90 6.85 16.14
C ASN A 226 -0.99 7.95 16.74
N PRO A 227 0.34 7.77 16.79
CA PRO A 227 1.23 8.71 17.45
C PRO A 227 1.27 10.08 16.78
N TYR A 228 1.15 10.15 15.46
CA TYR A 228 1.09 11.40 14.72
C TYR A 228 -0.17 12.21 15.05
N LEU A 229 -1.31 11.52 15.26
CA LEU A 229 -2.55 12.17 15.70
C LEU A 229 -2.39 12.74 17.12
N ILE A 230 -1.76 11.99 18.04
CA ILE A 230 -1.52 12.48 19.40
C ILE A 230 -0.67 13.76 19.37
N GLU A 231 0.38 13.78 18.54
CA GLU A 231 1.25 14.95 18.41
C GLU A 231 0.50 16.19 17.88
N GLU A 232 -0.34 16.01 16.84
CA GLU A 232 -1.14 17.11 16.30
C GLU A 232 -2.17 17.61 17.30
N LEU A 233 -2.90 16.71 17.98
CA LEU A 233 -3.88 17.08 19.01
C LEU A 233 -3.22 17.79 20.21
N LYS A 234 -1.99 17.41 20.57
CA LYS A 234 -1.22 18.13 21.61
C LYS A 234 -0.83 19.53 21.18
N LYS A 235 -0.43 19.74 19.93
CA LYS A 235 -0.10 21.08 19.40
C LYS A 235 -1.30 22.02 19.48
N GLU A 236 -2.50 21.50 19.25
CA GLU A 236 -3.76 22.24 19.31
C GLU A 236 -4.37 22.28 20.73
N ASN A 237 -3.71 21.74 21.77
CA ASN A 237 -4.21 21.60 23.14
C ASN A 237 -5.55 20.82 23.22
N LEU A 238 -5.75 19.85 22.33
CA LEU A 238 -6.97 19.02 22.25
C LEU A 238 -6.78 17.60 22.83
N TRP A 239 -5.57 17.24 23.24
CA TRP A 239 -5.29 15.91 23.79
C TRP A 239 -5.57 15.86 25.29
N ASP A 240 -6.68 15.23 25.66
CA ASP A 240 -7.13 15.01 27.03
C ASP A 240 -7.89 13.68 27.19
N GLU A 241 -8.36 13.36 28.40
CA GLU A 241 -9.12 12.11 28.68
C GLU A 241 -10.43 12.03 27.93
N VAL A 242 -11.09 13.19 27.68
CA VAL A 242 -12.32 13.26 26.92
C VAL A 242 -12.05 12.93 25.45
N MET A 243 -10.94 13.42 24.87
CA MET A 243 -10.54 13.06 23.52
C MET A 243 -10.27 11.56 23.37
N LEU A 244 -9.62 10.95 24.37
CA LEU A 244 -9.40 9.50 24.34
C LEU A 244 -10.73 8.72 24.40
N SER A 245 -11.70 9.22 25.18
CA SER A 245 -13.04 8.65 25.28
C SER A 245 -13.81 8.80 23.96
N ASP A 246 -13.73 9.98 23.32
CA ASP A 246 -14.32 10.25 22.01
C ASP A 246 -13.73 9.30 20.95
N LEU A 247 -12.41 9.15 20.92
CA LEU A 247 -11.72 8.24 19.97
C LEU A 247 -12.15 6.78 20.17
N LYS A 248 -12.32 6.33 21.42
CA LYS A 248 -12.82 4.98 21.71
C LYS A 248 -14.26 4.82 21.25
N TYR A 249 -15.12 5.80 21.51
CA TYR A 249 -16.54 5.75 21.15
C TYR A 249 -16.77 5.72 19.63
N PHE A 250 -15.94 6.46 18.87
CA PHE A 250 -16.01 6.54 17.41
C PHE A 250 -15.01 5.59 16.70
N GLU A 251 -14.48 4.59 17.42
CA GLU A 251 -13.59 3.56 16.86
C GLU A 251 -12.38 4.14 16.08
N GLY A 252 -11.85 5.27 16.56
CA GLY A 252 -10.73 5.97 15.95
C GLY A 252 -11.08 6.88 14.77
N SER A 253 -12.34 6.99 14.37
CA SER A 253 -12.80 7.99 13.39
C SER A 253 -12.88 9.36 14.02
N LEU A 254 -12.39 10.39 13.34
CA LEU A 254 -12.45 11.79 13.80
C LEU A 254 -13.68 12.54 13.29
N LYS A 255 -14.42 11.94 12.36
CA LYS A 255 -15.46 12.60 11.57
C LYS A 255 -16.53 13.29 12.44
N GLN A 256 -16.94 12.66 13.53
CA GLN A 256 -18.01 13.13 14.41
C GLN A 256 -17.51 13.89 15.64
N ILE A 257 -16.21 14.08 15.81
CA ILE A 257 -15.63 14.79 16.96
C ILE A 257 -15.56 16.28 16.62
N ASN A 258 -16.58 17.03 17.04
CA ASN A 258 -16.79 18.44 16.63
C ASN A 258 -15.66 19.39 17.02
N ARG A 259 -14.95 19.14 18.12
CA ARG A 259 -13.85 19.99 18.59
C ARG A 259 -12.55 19.83 17.82
N ILE A 260 -12.43 18.81 16.96
CA ILE A 260 -11.27 18.62 16.10
C ILE A 260 -11.42 19.47 14.84
N PRO A 261 -10.43 20.32 14.50
CA PRO A 261 -10.42 21.10 13.26
C PRO A 261 -10.48 20.21 11.99
N GLU A 262 -11.11 20.71 10.93
CA GLU A 262 -11.32 19.95 9.69
C GLU A 262 -10.01 19.52 9.02
N HIS A 263 -8.96 20.36 9.07
CA HIS A 263 -7.64 19.98 8.50
C HIS A 263 -7.01 18.76 9.19
N ILE A 264 -7.25 18.57 10.50
CA ILE A 264 -6.81 17.38 11.23
C ILE A 264 -7.68 16.18 10.85
N LYS A 265 -9.00 16.36 10.75
CA LYS A 265 -9.90 15.30 10.30
C LYS A 265 -9.54 14.79 8.91
N ASP A 266 -9.26 15.70 7.98
CA ASP A 266 -8.84 15.34 6.62
C ASP A 266 -7.51 14.58 6.59
N LYS A 267 -6.53 15.02 7.36
CA LYS A 267 -5.21 14.39 7.45
C LYS A 267 -5.26 12.98 8.03
N PHE A 268 -6.15 12.73 8.99
CA PHE A 268 -6.25 11.46 9.73
C PHE A 268 -7.49 10.64 9.37
N LYS A 269 -7.99 10.80 8.14
CA LYS A 269 -9.03 9.91 7.61
C LYS A 269 -8.60 8.44 7.71
N THR A 270 -9.52 7.60 8.15
CA THR A 270 -9.30 6.15 8.15
C THR A 270 -9.46 5.57 6.74
N ALA A 271 -9.00 4.34 6.53
CA ALA A 271 -9.02 3.69 5.21
C ALA A 271 -10.40 3.68 4.55
N PHE A 272 -11.48 3.54 5.33
CA PHE A 272 -12.85 3.56 4.83
C PHE A 272 -13.43 4.97 4.63
N GLU A 273 -12.72 6.00 5.09
CA GLU A 273 -13.07 7.42 4.88
C GLU A 273 -12.30 8.03 3.71
N VAL A 274 -11.22 7.39 3.27
CA VAL A 274 -10.48 7.75 2.05
C VAL A 274 -11.32 7.34 0.84
N GLU A 275 -11.50 8.25 -0.11
CA GLU A 275 -12.19 7.93 -1.36
C GLU A 275 -11.39 6.91 -2.18
N PRO A 276 -12.00 5.81 -2.65
CA PRO A 276 -11.30 4.77 -3.42
C PRO A 276 -10.53 5.31 -4.64
N ARG A 277 -10.98 6.43 -5.23
CA ARG A 277 -10.30 7.05 -6.37
C ARG A 277 -8.87 7.46 -6.04
N PHE A 278 -8.59 8.03 -4.86
CA PHE A 278 -7.23 8.43 -4.47
C PHE A 278 -6.31 7.23 -4.26
N ILE A 279 -6.86 6.12 -3.75
CA ILE A 279 -6.12 4.86 -3.62
C ILE A 279 -5.73 4.33 -5.00
N VAL A 280 -6.66 4.32 -5.95
CA VAL A 280 -6.43 3.83 -7.32
C VAL A 280 -5.50 4.78 -8.09
N GLU A 281 -5.68 6.11 -7.98
CA GLU A 281 -4.81 7.10 -8.64
C GLU A 281 -3.38 7.01 -8.12
N ALA A 282 -3.17 6.96 -6.81
CA ALA A 282 -1.84 6.80 -6.22
C ALA A 282 -1.18 5.47 -6.67
N ALA A 283 -1.97 4.39 -6.76
CA ALA A 283 -1.49 3.12 -7.26
C ALA A 283 -1.13 3.18 -8.75
N SER A 284 -1.94 3.85 -9.58
CA SER A 284 -1.65 4.07 -11.00
C SER A 284 -0.33 4.81 -11.20
N ARG A 285 -0.12 5.89 -10.43
CA ARG A 285 1.11 6.67 -10.47
C ARG A 285 2.35 5.86 -10.09
N ARG A 286 2.22 4.92 -9.13
CA ARG A 286 3.31 3.99 -8.77
C ARG A 286 3.52 2.92 -9.83
N GLN A 287 2.44 2.38 -10.43
CA GLN A 287 2.50 1.22 -11.32
C GLN A 287 3.41 1.44 -12.55
N LYS A 288 3.49 2.66 -13.08
CA LYS A 288 4.35 2.99 -14.22
C LYS A 288 5.85 2.82 -13.93
N TRP A 289 6.24 2.77 -12.64
CA TRP A 289 7.62 2.60 -12.18
C TRP A 289 7.94 1.17 -11.73
N ILE A 290 6.95 0.27 -11.76
CA ILE A 290 7.05 -1.09 -11.21
C ILE A 290 7.02 -2.11 -12.35
N ASP A 291 8.09 -2.89 -12.48
CA ASP A 291 8.18 -3.96 -13.50
C ASP A 291 7.29 -5.17 -13.15
N GLN A 292 7.10 -5.48 -11.89
CA GLN A 292 6.10 -6.44 -11.42
C GLN A 292 4.78 -5.73 -11.09
N ALA A 293 4.20 -5.94 -9.88
CA ALA A 293 2.94 -5.33 -9.48
C ALA A 293 3.00 -4.83 -8.02
N GLN A 294 1.85 -4.43 -7.50
CA GLN A 294 1.71 -3.93 -6.13
C GLN A 294 0.50 -4.59 -5.46
N SER A 295 0.66 -4.99 -4.20
CA SER A 295 -0.41 -5.52 -3.37
C SER A 295 -1.34 -4.39 -2.94
N LEU A 296 -2.30 -4.05 -3.79
CA LEU A 296 -3.21 -2.94 -3.58
C LEU A 296 -4.51 -3.41 -2.94
N ASN A 297 -4.71 -3.09 -1.66
CA ASN A 297 -6.01 -3.25 -1.00
C ASN A 297 -6.96 -2.13 -1.40
N LEU A 298 -8.21 -2.49 -1.65
CA LEU A 298 -9.31 -1.55 -1.90
C LEU A 298 -10.22 -1.50 -0.68
N TYR A 299 -10.61 -0.30 -0.27
CA TYR A 299 -11.48 -0.06 0.89
C TYR A 299 -12.76 0.62 0.43
N ILE A 300 -13.90 -0.02 0.62
CA ILE A 300 -15.20 0.51 0.20
C ILE A 300 -16.18 0.44 1.37
N ALA A 301 -16.49 1.59 1.95
CA ALA A 301 -17.59 1.72 2.89
C ALA A 301 -18.93 1.64 2.16
N ASN A 302 -19.94 0.98 2.76
CA ASN A 302 -21.27 0.82 2.17
C ASN A 302 -21.21 0.33 0.72
N VAL A 303 -20.65 -0.85 0.56
CA VAL A 303 -20.43 -1.47 -0.75
C VAL A 303 -21.76 -1.74 -1.46
N ASP A 304 -21.82 -1.39 -2.74
CA ASP A 304 -22.88 -1.77 -3.68
C ASP A 304 -22.28 -2.12 -5.05
N GLY A 305 -23.08 -2.76 -5.92
CA GLY A 305 -22.61 -3.22 -7.23
C GLY A 305 -22.07 -2.09 -8.12
N LYS A 306 -22.63 -0.88 -8.03
CA LYS A 306 -22.20 0.28 -8.82
C LYS A 306 -20.82 0.78 -8.35
N LYS A 307 -20.61 0.91 -7.04
CA LYS A 307 -19.30 1.33 -6.49
C LYS A 307 -18.21 0.33 -6.83
N LEU A 308 -18.51 -0.98 -6.75
CA LEU A 308 -17.59 -2.03 -7.16
C LEU A 308 -17.21 -1.89 -8.64
N ASP A 309 -18.20 -1.84 -9.53
CA ASP A 309 -17.97 -1.73 -10.95
C ASP A 309 -17.13 -0.49 -11.30
N ILE A 310 -17.47 0.68 -10.76
CA ILE A 310 -16.71 1.92 -10.98
C ILE A 310 -15.27 1.78 -10.51
N THR A 311 -15.04 1.24 -9.30
CA THR A 311 -13.69 1.14 -8.72
C THR A 311 -12.80 0.20 -9.53
N TYR A 312 -13.30 -0.98 -9.92
CA TYR A 312 -12.52 -1.94 -10.71
C TYR A 312 -12.32 -1.49 -12.16
N ARG A 313 -13.32 -0.86 -12.78
CA ARG A 313 -13.14 -0.24 -14.10
C ARG A 313 -12.08 0.86 -14.06
N MET A 314 -12.13 1.73 -13.05
CA MET A 314 -11.11 2.76 -12.86
C MET A 314 -9.73 2.14 -12.71
N ALA A 315 -9.55 1.11 -11.87
CA ALA A 315 -8.29 0.41 -11.69
C ALA A 315 -7.76 -0.15 -13.03
N TRP A 316 -8.63 -0.71 -13.85
CA TRP A 316 -8.29 -1.24 -15.15
C TRP A 316 -7.90 -0.14 -16.16
N PHE A 317 -8.68 0.95 -16.26
CA PHE A 317 -8.36 2.09 -17.11
C PHE A 317 -7.06 2.80 -16.72
N LYS A 318 -6.78 2.86 -15.43
CA LYS A 318 -5.57 3.46 -14.86
C LYS A 318 -4.32 2.56 -14.96
N GLY A 319 -4.40 1.44 -15.68
CA GLY A 319 -3.26 0.59 -16.01
C GLY A 319 -2.73 -0.27 -14.86
N LEU A 320 -3.53 -0.52 -13.82
CA LEU A 320 -3.12 -1.43 -12.75
C LEU A 320 -3.04 -2.86 -13.27
N LYS A 321 -1.95 -3.56 -12.96
CA LYS A 321 -1.76 -4.97 -13.32
C LYS A 321 -2.58 -5.89 -12.42
N THR A 322 -2.69 -5.55 -11.14
CA THR A 322 -3.35 -6.36 -10.11
C THR A 322 -4.05 -5.48 -9.08
N THR A 323 -5.02 -6.08 -8.36
CA THR A 323 -5.56 -5.62 -7.09
C THR A 323 -5.48 -6.76 -6.10
N TYR A 324 -5.50 -6.46 -4.79
CA TYR A 324 -5.40 -7.46 -3.73
C TYR A 324 -6.74 -7.62 -3.01
N TYR A 325 -6.83 -7.44 -1.70
CA TYR A 325 -8.10 -7.57 -0.98
C TYR A 325 -9.05 -6.42 -1.27
N LEU A 326 -10.31 -6.76 -1.48
CA LEU A 326 -11.42 -5.84 -1.30
C LEU A 326 -11.86 -5.92 0.17
N ARG A 327 -11.76 -4.80 0.87
CA ARG A 327 -12.21 -4.67 2.25
C ARG A 327 -13.48 -3.83 2.28
N SER A 328 -14.53 -4.36 2.90
CA SER A 328 -15.81 -3.66 3.05
C SER A 328 -16.22 -3.62 4.53
N MET A 329 -16.91 -2.56 4.92
CA MET A 329 -17.57 -2.52 6.21
C MET A 329 -18.96 -3.14 6.08
N GLY A 330 -19.29 -4.07 6.97
CA GLY A 330 -20.63 -4.64 7.09
C GLY A 330 -21.66 -3.57 7.53
N ALA A 331 -22.92 -3.79 7.20
CA ALA A 331 -24.00 -2.90 7.61
C ALA A 331 -24.33 -2.99 9.14
N THR A 332 -23.83 -4.01 9.84
CA THR A 332 -23.98 -4.19 11.27
C THR A 332 -23.04 -3.29 12.04
N ALA A 333 -23.58 -2.30 12.73
CA ALA A 333 -22.84 -1.53 13.73
C ALA A 333 -22.48 -2.46 14.91
N THR A 334 -21.20 -2.50 15.28
CA THR A 334 -20.75 -3.09 16.56
C THR A 334 -21.49 -2.39 17.71
N GLU A 335 -21.87 -3.12 18.75
CA GLU A 335 -22.41 -2.51 19.97
C GLU A 335 -21.41 -1.46 20.47
N LYS A 336 -21.88 -0.21 20.55
CA LYS A 336 -21.05 0.89 21.01
C LYS A 336 -20.68 0.68 22.45
N SER A 337 -19.40 0.82 22.77
CA SER A 337 -18.87 0.64 24.12
C SER A 337 -19.67 1.44 25.18
N THR A 338 -19.68 0.95 26.39
CA THR A 338 -20.34 1.51 27.58
C THR A 338 -19.75 2.82 28.08
N VAL A 339 -19.30 3.71 27.20
CA VAL A 339 -18.86 5.05 27.60
C VAL A 339 -20.08 5.89 27.92
N GLU A 340 -20.16 6.46 29.12
CA GLU A 340 -21.23 7.37 29.49
C GLU A 340 -21.25 8.58 28.54
N ARG A 341 -22.38 8.75 27.82
CA ARG A 341 -22.53 9.83 26.80
C ARG A 341 -22.36 11.23 27.37
N SER A 342 -22.55 11.42 28.67
CA SER A 342 -22.34 12.68 29.39
C SER A 342 -20.88 13.18 29.35
N ASN A 343 -19.91 12.30 29.05
CA ASN A 343 -18.48 12.62 29.01
C ASN A 343 -17.96 12.87 27.57
N LEU A 344 -18.84 12.83 26.55
CA LEU A 344 -18.46 13.02 25.16
C LEU A 344 -18.73 14.47 24.72
N ASN A 345 -17.71 15.21 24.36
CA ASN A 345 -17.87 16.57 23.79
C ASN A 345 -18.36 16.57 22.33
N ALA A 346 -18.42 15.40 21.70
CA ALA A 346 -18.79 15.25 20.29
C ALA A 346 -20.30 15.16 20.06
N VAL A 347 -21.10 14.87 21.09
CA VAL A 347 -22.55 14.67 20.96
C VAL A 347 -23.30 15.92 21.45
N GLN A 348 -23.81 16.73 20.53
CA GLN A 348 -24.78 17.77 20.88
C GLN A 348 -26.07 17.11 21.37
N SER A 349 -26.61 17.61 22.51
CA SER A 349 -27.74 17.06 23.24
C SER A 349 -29.11 17.13 22.51
N ASN A 350 -29.19 17.51 21.25
CA ASN A 350 -30.41 17.80 20.49
C ASN A 350 -30.59 17.01 19.19
N GLN A 351 -30.11 15.77 19.11
CA GLN A 351 -30.77 14.82 18.20
C GLN A 351 -31.53 13.81 19.03
N GLU A 352 -32.85 14.01 19.10
CA GLU A 352 -33.76 12.93 19.41
C GLU A 352 -33.49 11.76 18.50
N VAL A 353 -32.75 10.80 19.00
CA VAL A 353 -32.65 9.49 18.37
C VAL A 353 -34.05 8.92 18.50
N GLN A 354 -34.85 8.94 17.43
CA GLN A 354 -35.99 8.04 17.33
C GLN A 354 -35.46 6.66 17.65
N ALA A 355 -35.86 6.17 18.81
CA ALA A 355 -35.57 4.82 19.23
C ALA A 355 -36.06 3.90 18.12
N ALA A 356 -35.15 3.25 17.43
CA ALA A 356 -35.47 2.10 16.60
C ALA A 356 -36.08 1.07 17.54
N SER A 357 -37.41 1.01 17.54
CA SER A 357 -38.17 0.00 18.22
C SER A 357 -37.82 -1.34 17.61
N GLN A 358 -37.54 -2.29 18.48
CA GLN A 358 -37.42 -3.73 18.26
C GLN A 358 -36.04 -4.20 17.77
N ALA A 359 -35.22 -4.54 18.76
CA ALA A 359 -34.22 -5.61 18.57
C ALA A 359 -34.98 -6.89 18.15
N PRO A 360 -34.52 -7.61 17.12
CA PRO A 360 -35.07 -8.92 16.83
C PRO A 360 -34.90 -9.80 18.09
N SER A 361 -35.98 -10.42 18.53
CA SER A 361 -35.98 -11.37 19.65
C SER A 361 -34.97 -12.47 19.35
N ALA A 362 -34.10 -12.75 20.31
CA ALA A 362 -33.13 -13.83 20.19
C ALA A 362 -33.82 -15.14 19.81
N CYS A 363 -33.33 -15.79 18.76
CA CYS A 363 -33.84 -17.08 18.31
C CYS A 363 -33.75 -18.11 19.45
N SER A 364 -34.87 -18.65 19.89
CA SER A 364 -34.90 -19.74 20.88
C SER A 364 -34.96 -21.08 20.15
N ILE A 365 -34.00 -21.95 20.42
CA ILE A 365 -33.97 -23.34 19.91
C ILE A 365 -35.22 -24.16 20.29
N LEU A 366 -36.04 -23.65 21.22
CA LEU A 366 -37.24 -24.31 21.72
C LEU A 366 -38.54 -23.76 21.11
N ASP A 367 -38.48 -22.82 20.17
CA ASP A 367 -39.67 -22.25 19.52
C ASP A 367 -39.80 -22.84 18.09
N PRO A 368 -40.78 -23.78 17.90
CA PRO A 368 -41.01 -24.45 16.62
C PRO A 368 -41.56 -23.53 15.50
N ASP A 369 -42.02 -22.32 15.84
CA ASP A 369 -42.63 -21.37 14.90
C ASP A 369 -41.72 -20.16 14.57
N CYS A 370 -40.41 -20.24 14.87
CA CYS A 370 -39.45 -19.17 14.60
C CYS A 370 -39.14 -19.06 13.10
N GLU A 371 -39.67 -18.05 12.42
CA GLU A 371 -39.44 -17.78 10.99
C GLU A 371 -38.01 -17.31 10.64
N ALA A 372 -37.13 -17.07 11.61
CA ALA A 372 -35.77 -16.57 11.38
C ALA A 372 -34.77 -17.66 10.93
N CYS A 373 -35.17 -18.92 10.89
CA CYS A 373 -34.33 -20.07 10.52
C CYS A 373 -34.86 -20.87 9.31
N GLN A 374 -35.77 -20.31 8.50
CA GLN A 374 -36.17 -20.91 7.24
C GLN A 374 -35.42 -20.35 6.04
#